data_a618a6f8199dc43f58aeac058f56315d
#
_entry.id   a618a6f8199dc43f58aeac058f56315d
#
_cell.length_a   1.000
_cell.length_b   1.000
_cell.length_c   1.000
_cell.angle_alpha   90.00
_cell.angle_beta   90.00
_cell.angle_gamma   90.00
#
_symmetry.space_group_name_H-M   'P 1'
#
loop_
_entity.id
_entity.type
_entity.pdbx_description
1 polymer ?
#
loop_
_entity_poly.entity_id
_entity_poly.type
_entity_poly.pdbx_seq_one_letter_code
_entity_poly.pdbx_strand_id
1 'polypeptide(L)'
;MSKILCIPDIHCRKFWRKYISDNIEKVDKVIFLGDYLDPYPDEIDKSPTLMECTSFYDLESNLKMLNDIFSLKKNEPDKYILLTGNHTDSYIWTKFSSATRTDYKNWKDYHKFFSENLNYFNFVYTENDMIFSHAGISEGWAEEFLYHYMDYDENVSLEKDSLVFETATVLKDTPLKNFNIHYIKAISNISHYRGGDMFYGSCEWADLREHIDKIWGNGTIRPKGENGIYQIFGHTQVRKPIITDKWACLDCRKGFIIDTFTHEIKEC
;
A
#
# COMPACT_ATOMS: atom_id res chain seq x y z
N MET A 1 13.08 -9.15 18.05
CA MET A 1 13.06 -9.39 16.58
C MET A 1 11.61 -9.53 16.21
N SER A 2 11.09 -8.69 15.34
CA SER A 2 9.70 -8.80 14.88
C SER A 2 9.68 -9.42 13.49
N LYS A 3 8.80 -10.41 13.31
CA LYS A 3 8.53 -11.02 12.01
C LYS A 3 7.16 -10.60 11.51
N ILE A 4 7.10 -10.16 10.28
CA ILE A 4 5.90 -9.66 9.66
C ILE A 4 5.54 -10.54 8.46
N LEU A 5 4.29 -11.02 8.43
CA LEU A 5 3.71 -11.58 7.21
C LEU A 5 3.15 -10.44 6.36
N CYS A 6 3.74 -10.22 5.22
CA CYS A 6 3.30 -9.21 4.27
C CYS A 6 2.44 -9.84 3.16
N ILE A 7 1.23 -9.33 2.97
CA ILE A 7 0.28 -9.75 1.96
C ILE A 7 0.10 -8.59 0.97
N PRO A 8 0.56 -8.72 -0.28
CA PRO A 8 0.38 -7.68 -1.29
C PRO A 8 -1.07 -7.59 -1.79
N ASP A 9 -1.27 -6.86 -2.84
CA ASP A 9 -2.54 -6.50 -3.48
C ASP A 9 -3.53 -7.66 -3.58
N ILE A 10 -4.70 -7.48 -2.96
CA ILE A 10 -5.72 -8.54 -2.81
C ILE A 10 -6.55 -8.70 -4.08
N HIS A 11 -7.11 -7.61 -4.61
CA HIS A 11 -7.96 -7.61 -5.80
C HIS A 11 -8.98 -8.75 -5.83
N CYS A 12 -9.79 -8.87 -4.77
CA CYS A 12 -10.82 -9.91 -4.55
C CYS A 12 -10.31 -11.35 -4.49
N ARG A 13 -9.00 -11.59 -4.45
CA ARG A 13 -8.42 -12.94 -4.42
C ARG A 13 -8.42 -13.53 -3.01
N LYS A 14 -8.29 -14.85 -2.93
CA LYS A 14 -8.34 -15.60 -1.66
C LYS A 14 -6.99 -16.13 -1.19
N PHE A 15 -5.91 -15.93 -1.95
CA PHE A 15 -4.59 -16.47 -1.66
C PHE A 15 -4.09 -16.14 -0.25
N TRP A 16 -4.40 -14.97 0.27
CA TRP A 16 -4.02 -14.50 1.59
C TRP A 16 -4.45 -15.43 2.73
N ARG A 17 -5.60 -16.13 2.58
CA ARG A 17 -6.12 -17.04 3.60
C ARG A 17 -5.14 -18.16 3.91
N LYS A 18 -4.57 -18.77 2.85
CA LYS A 18 -3.59 -19.83 2.99
C LYS A 18 -2.32 -19.33 3.69
N TYR A 19 -1.80 -18.17 3.26
CA TYR A 19 -0.59 -17.62 3.85
C TYR A 19 -0.76 -17.25 5.33
N ILE A 20 -1.92 -16.70 5.72
CA ILE A 20 -2.22 -16.46 7.14
C ILE A 20 -2.33 -17.78 7.89
N SER A 21 -3.15 -18.72 7.41
CA SER A 21 -3.33 -20.02 8.06
C SER A 21 -2.01 -20.76 8.33
N ASP A 22 -1.10 -20.76 7.36
CA ASP A 22 0.14 -21.50 7.42
C ASP A 22 1.23 -20.82 8.28
N ASN A 23 1.10 -19.50 8.54
CA ASN A 23 2.18 -18.71 9.11
C ASN A 23 1.82 -17.87 10.34
N ILE A 24 0.56 -17.78 10.74
CA ILE A 24 0.11 -16.86 11.80
C ILE A 24 0.82 -17.06 13.15
N GLU A 25 1.18 -18.30 13.47
CA GLU A 25 1.90 -18.64 14.69
C GLU A 25 3.42 -18.33 14.64
N LYS A 26 3.92 -17.98 13.44
CA LYS A 26 5.37 -17.75 13.20
C LYS A 26 5.69 -16.26 13.11
N VAL A 27 4.67 -15.40 13.15
CA VAL A 27 4.81 -13.97 12.90
C VAL A 27 4.14 -13.14 14.00
N ASP A 28 4.70 -12.00 14.27
CA ASP A 28 4.19 -11.06 15.26
C ASP A 28 3.06 -10.21 14.68
N LYS A 29 3.15 -9.88 13.39
CA LYS A 29 2.17 -9.04 12.67
C LYS A 29 1.87 -9.57 11.27
N VAL A 30 0.73 -9.15 10.76
CA VAL A 30 0.30 -9.35 9.37
C VAL A 30 -0.02 -7.98 8.78
N ILE A 31 0.62 -7.62 7.67
CA ILE A 31 0.37 -6.37 6.95
C ILE A 31 -0.25 -6.69 5.60
N PHE A 32 -1.42 -6.12 5.34
CA PHE A 32 -2.03 -6.07 4.01
C PHE A 32 -1.62 -4.77 3.34
N LEU A 33 -0.98 -4.85 2.16
CA LEU A 33 -0.47 -3.67 1.45
C LEU A 33 -1.53 -2.89 0.67
N GLY A 34 -2.80 -3.29 0.74
CA GLY A 34 -3.90 -2.55 0.12
C GLY A 34 -4.58 -3.28 -1.03
N ASP A 35 -5.29 -2.50 -1.84
CA ASP A 35 -6.02 -2.93 -3.05
C ASP A 35 -6.88 -4.17 -2.85
N TYR A 36 -7.92 -4.03 -2.03
CA TYR A 36 -8.79 -5.15 -1.65
C TYR A 36 -9.75 -5.55 -2.77
N LEU A 37 -10.20 -4.58 -3.59
CA LEU A 37 -11.22 -4.73 -4.63
C LEU A 37 -10.63 -4.61 -6.05
N ASP A 38 -11.49 -4.57 -7.04
CA ASP A 38 -11.19 -4.35 -8.45
C ASP A 38 -10.26 -5.40 -9.08
N PRO A 39 -10.70 -6.67 -9.21
CA PRO A 39 -9.91 -7.72 -9.85
C PRO A 39 -9.61 -7.42 -11.32
N TYR A 40 -8.56 -8.01 -11.88
CA TYR A 40 -8.21 -7.90 -13.29
C TYR A 40 -8.99 -8.93 -14.11
N PRO A 41 -9.86 -8.51 -15.05
CA PRO A 41 -10.67 -9.44 -15.85
C PRO A 41 -9.84 -10.39 -16.72
N ASP A 42 -8.77 -9.86 -17.31
CA ASP A 42 -7.94 -10.61 -18.27
C ASP A 42 -7.12 -11.73 -17.62
N GLU A 43 -7.08 -11.73 -16.30
CA GLU A 43 -6.32 -12.71 -15.54
C GLU A 43 -7.19 -13.85 -15.04
N ILE A 44 -8.52 -13.64 -15.01
CA ILE A 44 -9.49 -14.64 -14.50
C ILE A 44 -9.34 -15.97 -15.23
N ASP A 45 -9.03 -15.94 -16.53
CA ASP A 45 -8.90 -17.14 -17.37
C ASP A 45 -7.48 -17.78 -17.33
N LYS A 46 -6.50 -17.17 -16.68
CA LYS A 46 -5.09 -17.57 -16.83
C LYS A 46 -4.41 -18.15 -15.60
N SER A 47 -5.03 -18.06 -14.42
CA SER A 47 -4.41 -18.50 -13.17
C SER A 47 -5.40 -19.18 -12.24
N PRO A 48 -5.08 -20.34 -11.66
CA PRO A 48 -5.93 -21.01 -10.68
C PRO A 48 -6.27 -20.12 -9.46
N THR A 49 -5.35 -19.27 -9.03
CA THR A 49 -5.58 -18.32 -7.95
C THR A 49 -6.55 -17.21 -8.32
N LEU A 50 -6.73 -16.93 -9.59
CA LEU A 50 -7.67 -15.94 -10.11
C LEU A 50 -9.03 -16.53 -10.39
N MET A 51 -9.11 -17.83 -10.70
CA MET A 51 -10.39 -18.55 -10.78
C MET A 51 -11.16 -18.56 -9.45
N GLU A 52 -10.48 -18.23 -8.34
CA GLU A 52 -11.12 -18.02 -7.05
C GLU A 52 -11.77 -16.63 -6.89
N CYS A 53 -11.53 -15.71 -7.79
CA CYS A 53 -12.31 -14.47 -7.92
C CYS A 53 -13.66 -14.82 -8.52
N THR A 54 -14.70 -14.81 -7.72
CA THR A 54 -16.00 -15.38 -8.06
C THR A 54 -16.76 -14.61 -9.12
N SER A 55 -16.66 -13.31 -9.19
CA SER A 55 -17.01 -12.47 -10.34
C SER A 55 -16.52 -11.05 -10.09
N PHE A 56 -16.33 -10.30 -11.16
CA PHE A 56 -15.87 -8.92 -11.10
C PHE A 56 -16.84 -8.01 -10.30
N TYR A 57 -18.13 -8.34 -10.31
CA TYR A 57 -19.21 -7.55 -9.70
C TYR A 57 -20.03 -8.33 -8.68
N ASP A 58 -19.47 -9.37 -8.08
CA ASP A 58 -20.14 -10.12 -7.03
C ASP A 58 -20.00 -9.38 -5.69
N LEU A 59 -20.96 -8.50 -5.44
CA LEU A 59 -21.02 -7.70 -4.23
C LEU A 59 -21.00 -8.56 -2.95
N GLU A 60 -21.77 -9.65 -2.91
CA GLU A 60 -21.89 -10.47 -1.72
C GLU A 60 -20.54 -11.15 -1.37
N SER A 61 -19.89 -11.78 -2.35
CA SER A 61 -18.59 -12.41 -2.16
C SER A 61 -17.51 -11.40 -1.78
N ASN A 62 -17.52 -10.21 -2.41
CA ASN A 62 -16.53 -9.18 -2.13
C ASN A 62 -16.72 -8.59 -0.73
N LEU A 63 -17.96 -8.27 -0.34
CA LEU A 63 -18.27 -7.82 1.03
C LEU A 63 -17.94 -8.89 2.07
N LYS A 64 -18.21 -10.18 1.75
CA LYS A 64 -17.80 -11.26 2.62
C LYS A 64 -16.30 -11.32 2.82
N MET A 65 -15.52 -11.20 1.74
CA MET A 65 -14.06 -11.18 1.82
C MET A 65 -13.56 -10.00 2.67
N LEU A 66 -14.10 -8.79 2.44
CA LEU A 66 -13.77 -7.61 3.23
C LEU A 66 -14.09 -7.84 4.71
N ASN A 67 -15.29 -8.35 5.03
CA ASN A 67 -15.69 -8.65 6.40
C ASN A 67 -14.78 -9.71 7.07
N ASP A 68 -14.31 -10.71 6.32
CA ASP A 68 -13.37 -11.69 6.85
C ASP A 68 -12.03 -11.05 7.23
N ILE A 69 -11.47 -10.18 6.37
CA ILE A 69 -10.24 -9.42 6.68
C ILE A 69 -10.46 -8.48 7.87
N PHE A 70 -11.58 -7.76 7.89
CA PHE A 70 -11.93 -6.85 8.98
C PHE A 70 -12.16 -7.56 10.31
N SER A 71 -12.70 -8.76 10.28
CA SER A 71 -12.87 -9.56 11.49
C SER A 71 -11.54 -9.92 12.12
N LEU A 72 -10.52 -10.23 11.30
CA LEU A 72 -9.15 -10.42 11.79
C LEU A 72 -8.64 -9.16 12.48
N LYS A 73 -8.75 -8.00 11.82
CA LYS A 73 -8.33 -6.70 12.39
C LYS A 73 -9.07 -6.34 13.66
N LYS A 74 -10.38 -6.58 13.74
CA LYS A 74 -11.19 -6.27 14.92
C LYS A 74 -10.85 -7.16 16.11
N ASN A 75 -10.57 -8.43 15.86
CA ASN A 75 -10.26 -9.39 16.89
C ASN A 75 -8.85 -9.21 17.45
N GLU A 76 -7.89 -8.89 16.62
CA GLU A 76 -6.49 -8.69 16.99
C GLU A 76 -5.94 -7.39 16.37
N PRO A 77 -6.35 -6.21 16.91
CA PRO A 77 -6.07 -4.92 16.27
C PRO A 77 -4.59 -4.57 16.16
N ASP A 78 -3.76 -5.07 17.07
CA ASP A 78 -2.31 -4.80 17.07
C ASP A 78 -1.55 -5.77 16.16
N LYS A 79 -2.14 -6.93 15.85
CA LYS A 79 -1.52 -7.95 15.01
C LYS A 79 -1.76 -7.70 13.53
N TYR A 80 -2.94 -7.23 13.15
CA TYR A 80 -3.30 -7.00 11.74
C TYR A 80 -3.25 -5.52 11.39
N ILE A 81 -2.45 -5.17 10.41
CA ILE A 81 -2.32 -3.81 9.87
C ILE A 81 -2.93 -3.81 8.47
N LEU A 82 -3.88 -2.90 8.22
CA LEU A 82 -4.54 -2.75 6.93
C LEU A 82 -4.09 -1.43 6.30
N LEU A 83 -3.37 -1.50 5.19
CA LEU A 83 -3.05 -0.31 4.40
C LEU A 83 -4.15 -0.07 3.37
N THR A 84 -4.33 1.20 3.00
CA THR A 84 -5.12 1.60 1.84
C THR A 84 -4.37 1.26 0.55
N GLY A 85 -4.95 1.61 -0.59
CA GLY A 85 -4.34 1.51 -1.89
C GLY A 85 -5.21 2.25 -2.89
N ASN A 86 -4.68 2.54 -4.05
CA ASN A 86 -5.34 3.39 -5.03
C ASN A 86 -6.71 2.87 -5.50
N HIS A 87 -6.91 1.55 -5.55
CA HIS A 87 -8.22 0.96 -5.82
C HIS A 87 -9.14 1.03 -4.59
N THR A 88 -8.61 1.06 -3.39
CA THR A 88 -9.40 1.24 -2.16
C THR A 88 -9.88 2.68 -2.02
N ASP A 89 -9.04 3.63 -2.34
CA ASP A 89 -9.34 5.07 -2.30
C ASP A 89 -10.55 5.48 -3.13
N SER A 90 -10.75 4.83 -4.27
CA SER A 90 -11.91 5.04 -5.13
C SER A 90 -13.24 4.82 -4.41
N TYR A 91 -13.23 4.01 -3.36
CA TYR A 91 -14.41 3.71 -2.54
C TYR A 91 -14.46 4.50 -1.23
N ILE A 92 -13.31 4.95 -0.73
CA ILE A 92 -13.26 5.79 0.50
C ILE A 92 -13.65 7.23 0.17
N TRP A 93 -13.03 7.80 -0.85
CA TRP A 93 -13.25 9.17 -1.25
C TRP A 93 -14.22 9.25 -2.42
N THR A 94 -15.04 10.27 -2.47
CA THR A 94 -16.00 10.47 -3.57
C THR A 94 -15.35 10.82 -4.92
N LYS A 95 -14.02 10.91 -4.96
CA LYS A 95 -13.24 11.22 -6.16
C LYS A 95 -12.83 9.92 -6.85
N PHE A 96 -13.46 9.65 -7.99
CA PHE A 96 -13.10 8.53 -8.84
C PHE A 96 -11.83 8.83 -9.64
N SER A 97 -10.93 7.86 -9.71
CA SER A 97 -9.83 7.89 -10.66
C SER A 97 -10.21 7.07 -11.90
N SER A 98 -10.02 7.64 -13.09
CA SER A 98 -10.16 6.91 -14.35
C SER A 98 -9.08 5.81 -14.52
N ALA A 99 -8.04 5.85 -13.70
CA ALA A 99 -6.98 4.87 -13.69
C ALA A 99 -7.30 3.60 -12.89
N THR A 100 -8.42 3.59 -12.15
CA THR A 100 -8.92 2.42 -11.43
C THR A 100 -10.06 1.73 -12.16
N ARG A 101 -10.31 0.46 -11.84
CA ARG A 101 -11.41 -0.35 -12.38
C ARG A 101 -12.61 -0.34 -11.43
N THR A 102 -12.94 0.83 -10.89
CA THR A 102 -13.98 1.01 -9.88
C THR A 102 -15.31 0.37 -10.29
N ASP A 103 -15.88 -0.46 -9.43
CA ASP A 103 -17.23 -1.00 -9.59
C ASP A 103 -18.29 0.06 -9.27
N TYR A 104 -18.64 0.87 -10.26
CA TYR A 104 -19.63 1.93 -10.13
C TYR A 104 -21.02 1.41 -9.77
N LYS A 105 -21.34 0.17 -10.14
CA LYS A 105 -22.66 -0.42 -9.87
C LYS A 105 -22.88 -0.61 -8.37
N ASN A 106 -21.88 -1.11 -7.68
CA ASN A 106 -21.94 -1.42 -6.26
C ASN A 106 -21.18 -0.40 -5.39
N TRP A 107 -20.80 0.74 -5.97
CA TRP A 107 -19.97 1.74 -5.30
C TRP A 107 -20.53 2.18 -3.94
N LYS A 108 -21.85 2.40 -3.84
CA LYS A 108 -22.47 2.87 -2.60
C LYS A 108 -22.31 1.90 -1.43
N ASP A 109 -22.37 0.60 -1.72
CA ASP A 109 -22.24 -0.44 -0.70
C ASP A 109 -20.79 -0.53 -0.22
N TYR A 110 -19.82 -0.50 -1.14
CA TYR A 110 -18.40 -0.45 -0.79
C TYR A 110 -18.03 0.84 -0.06
N HIS A 111 -18.51 1.99 -0.54
CA HIS A 111 -18.28 3.27 0.13
C HIS A 111 -18.81 3.27 1.57
N LYS A 112 -20.02 2.75 1.78
CA LYS A 112 -20.57 2.59 3.12
C LYS A 112 -19.66 1.72 3.98
N PHE A 113 -19.26 0.55 3.47
CA PHE A 113 -18.38 -0.36 4.19
C PHE A 113 -17.08 0.30 4.63
N PHE A 114 -16.36 0.96 3.70
CA PHE A 114 -15.09 1.61 4.01
C PHE A 114 -15.27 2.81 4.95
N SER A 115 -16.30 3.65 4.73
CA SER A 115 -16.57 4.81 5.58
C SER A 115 -16.87 4.42 7.04
N GLU A 116 -17.62 3.34 7.26
CA GLU A 116 -17.91 2.82 8.60
C GLU A 116 -16.68 2.21 9.28
N ASN A 117 -15.68 1.82 8.51
CA ASN A 117 -14.48 1.13 8.98
C ASN A 117 -13.17 1.91 8.79
N LEU A 118 -13.25 3.20 8.47
CA LEU A 118 -12.11 4.04 8.11
C LEU A 118 -11.00 4.07 9.15
N ASN A 119 -11.34 3.94 10.42
CA ASN A 119 -10.38 3.94 11.54
C ASN A 119 -9.44 2.71 11.58
N TYR A 120 -9.71 1.69 10.79
CA TYR A 120 -8.89 0.48 10.76
C TYR A 120 -7.81 0.51 9.69
N PHE A 121 -7.85 1.53 8.79
CA PHE A 121 -6.89 1.68 7.71
C PHE A 121 -5.81 2.70 8.03
N ASN A 122 -4.65 2.49 7.43
CA ASN A 122 -3.52 3.41 7.44
C ASN A 122 -3.00 3.60 6.00
N PHE A 123 -2.40 4.73 5.69
CA PHE A 123 -1.65 4.90 4.45
C PHE A 123 -0.29 4.24 4.52
N VAL A 124 0.32 4.30 5.70
CA VAL A 124 1.68 3.83 5.94
C VAL A 124 1.73 3.13 7.29
N TYR A 125 2.57 2.12 7.37
CA TYR A 125 2.99 1.53 8.64
C TYR A 125 4.51 1.54 8.73
N THR A 126 5.05 1.81 9.93
CA THR A 126 6.49 1.79 10.17
C THR A 126 6.82 0.85 11.31
N GLU A 127 7.89 0.08 11.16
CA GLU A 127 8.46 -0.72 12.24
C GLU A 127 9.98 -0.77 12.09
N ASN A 128 10.70 -0.37 13.13
CA ASN A 128 12.14 -0.11 13.11
C ASN A 128 12.49 0.91 12.00
N ASP A 129 13.41 0.56 11.12
CA ASP A 129 13.81 1.35 9.95
C ASP A 129 13.04 0.99 8.67
N MET A 130 11.95 0.20 8.78
CA MET A 130 11.14 -0.22 7.66
C MET A 130 9.88 0.62 7.52
N ILE A 131 9.56 0.97 6.27
CA ILE A 131 8.31 1.63 5.88
C ILE A 131 7.53 0.68 4.98
N PHE A 132 6.26 0.47 5.32
CA PHE A 132 5.30 -0.27 4.51
C PHE A 132 4.26 0.71 3.98
N SER A 133 4.10 0.74 2.67
CA SER A 133 3.07 1.54 1.98
C SER A 133 2.52 0.76 0.80
N HIS A 134 1.47 1.26 0.16
CA HIS A 134 0.93 0.57 -1.00
C HIS A 134 1.88 0.63 -2.20
N ALA A 135 2.33 1.83 -2.60
CA ALA A 135 3.11 2.03 -3.82
C ALA A 135 4.56 2.49 -3.61
N GLY A 136 5.00 2.66 -2.36
CA GLY A 136 6.28 3.26 -2.03
C GLY A 136 6.18 4.79 -1.93
N ILE A 137 7.18 5.40 -1.30
CA ILE A 137 7.31 6.85 -1.13
C ILE A 137 8.56 7.30 -1.89
N SER A 138 8.38 8.06 -2.97
CA SER A 138 9.50 8.68 -3.68
C SER A 138 9.93 9.97 -2.96
N GLU A 139 11.23 10.29 -3.02
CA GLU A 139 11.76 11.53 -2.42
C GLU A 139 11.05 12.76 -2.98
N GLY A 140 10.80 12.79 -4.30
CA GLY A 140 10.16 13.93 -4.93
C GLY A 140 8.70 14.15 -4.48
N TRP A 141 7.93 13.06 -4.30
CA TRP A 141 6.61 13.21 -3.74
C TRP A 141 6.65 13.57 -2.25
N ALA A 142 7.60 13.03 -1.49
CA ALA A 142 7.76 13.36 -0.08
C ALA A 142 8.06 14.86 0.12
N GLU A 143 8.93 15.41 -0.72
CA GLU A 143 9.23 16.84 -0.73
C GLU A 143 7.99 17.68 -1.04
N GLU A 144 7.25 17.34 -2.10
CA GLU A 144 6.00 18.01 -2.47
C GLU A 144 4.97 17.90 -1.34
N PHE A 145 4.80 16.71 -0.75
CA PHE A 145 3.86 16.47 0.34
C PHE A 145 4.15 17.36 1.55
N LEU A 146 5.38 17.38 2.03
CA LEU A 146 5.75 18.15 3.22
C LEU A 146 5.66 19.65 2.99
N TYR A 147 6.22 20.18 1.91
CA TYR A 147 6.28 21.62 1.71
C TYR A 147 4.98 22.24 1.19
N HIS A 148 4.23 21.55 0.34
CA HIS A 148 3.00 22.13 -0.23
C HIS A 148 1.72 21.76 0.52
N TYR A 149 1.71 20.64 1.21
CA TYR A 149 0.50 20.16 1.87
C TYR A 149 0.57 20.20 3.39
N MET A 150 1.79 20.23 3.96
CA MET A 150 2.01 20.25 5.41
C MET A 150 2.53 21.59 5.95
N ASP A 151 2.67 22.62 5.10
CA ASP A 151 3.21 23.93 5.45
C ASP A 151 4.57 23.85 6.17
N TYR A 152 5.39 22.85 5.82
CA TYR A 152 6.76 22.77 6.33
C TYR A 152 7.56 23.99 5.85
N ASP A 153 8.39 24.54 6.73
CA ASP A 153 9.24 25.71 6.39
C ASP A 153 10.30 25.29 5.35
N GLU A 154 10.18 25.81 4.13
CA GLU A 154 11.14 25.55 3.03
C GLU A 154 12.57 25.97 3.36
N ASN A 155 12.77 26.82 4.38
CA ASN A 155 14.12 27.20 4.86
C ASN A 155 14.75 26.12 5.73
N VAL A 156 13.97 25.15 6.22
CA VAL A 156 14.49 23.97 6.90
C VAL A 156 14.86 22.93 5.85
N SER A 157 16.11 22.98 5.39
CA SER A 157 16.64 21.94 4.48
C SER A 157 16.71 20.62 5.24
N LEU A 158 15.69 19.77 5.07
CA LEU A 158 15.77 18.38 5.50
C LEU A 158 16.71 17.63 4.54
N GLU A 159 17.55 16.78 5.08
CA GLU A 159 18.27 15.82 4.24
C GLU A 159 17.26 14.89 3.57
N LYS A 160 17.53 14.46 2.33
CA LYS A 160 16.57 13.70 1.50
C LYS A 160 16.00 12.45 2.17
N ASP A 161 16.81 11.74 2.96
CA ASP A 161 16.35 10.58 3.72
C ASP A 161 15.37 10.96 4.84
N SER A 162 15.53 12.16 5.39
CA SER A 162 14.62 12.71 6.38
C SER A 162 13.27 13.03 5.78
N LEU A 163 13.18 13.43 4.50
CA LEU A 163 11.89 13.72 3.84
C LEU A 163 10.98 12.50 3.77
N VAL A 164 11.51 11.36 3.34
CA VAL A 164 10.72 10.11 3.24
C VAL A 164 10.29 9.62 4.61
N PHE A 165 11.18 9.67 5.59
CA PHE A 165 10.87 9.25 6.95
C PHE A 165 9.86 10.18 7.62
N GLU A 166 10.02 11.48 7.47
CA GLU A 166 9.09 12.48 8.03
C GLU A 166 7.72 12.35 7.39
N THR A 167 7.66 12.20 6.07
CA THR A 167 6.40 11.92 5.36
C THR A 167 5.72 10.65 5.90
N ALA A 168 6.48 9.56 6.06
CA ALA A 168 5.93 8.33 6.61
C ALA A 168 5.45 8.50 8.05
N THR A 169 6.12 9.29 8.87
CA THR A 169 5.74 9.60 10.24
C THR A 169 4.43 10.38 10.28
N VAL A 170 4.32 11.44 9.47
CA VAL A 170 3.09 12.23 9.35
C VAL A 170 1.91 11.36 8.91
N LEU A 171 2.10 10.54 7.88
CA LEU A 171 1.04 9.67 7.36
C LEU A 171 0.62 8.60 8.36
N LYS A 172 1.56 8.03 9.10
CA LYS A 172 1.30 7.03 10.14
C LYS A 172 0.51 7.62 11.31
N ASP A 173 0.89 8.80 11.77
CA ASP A 173 0.35 9.41 12.98
C ASP A 173 -0.97 10.16 12.72
N THR A 174 -1.33 10.36 11.45
CA THR A 174 -2.60 11.00 11.07
C THR A 174 -3.65 9.93 10.73
N PRO A 175 -4.68 9.73 11.57
CA PRO A 175 -5.77 8.82 11.25
C PRO A 175 -6.50 9.24 9.98
N LEU A 176 -6.88 8.29 9.13
CA LEU A 176 -7.55 8.58 7.85
C LEU A 176 -8.78 9.49 7.99
N LYS A 177 -9.54 9.33 9.06
CA LYS A 177 -10.71 10.19 9.34
C LYS A 177 -10.39 11.69 9.55
N ASN A 178 -9.13 11.99 9.86
CA ASN A 178 -8.66 13.37 10.09
C ASN A 178 -8.08 14.00 8.81
N PHE A 179 -7.98 13.21 7.72
CA PHE A 179 -7.49 13.72 6.45
C PHE A 179 -8.48 14.73 5.87
N ASN A 180 -8.03 15.96 5.71
CA ASN A 180 -8.78 17.02 5.05
C ASN A 180 -8.62 16.95 3.52
N ILE A 181 -9.31 17.84 2.81
CA ILE A 181 -9.28 17.87 1.34
C ILE A 181 -7.88 18.10 0.75
N HIS A 182 -6.99 18.78 1.46
CA HIS A 182 -5.61 19.01 1.00
C HIS A 182 -4.81 17.71 1.04
N TYR A 183 -4.89 16.95 2.12
CA TYR A 183 -4.26 15.63 2.22
C TYR A 183 -4.80 14.66 1.18
N ILE A 184 -6.13 14.63 0.98
CA ILE A 184 -6.76 13.79 -0.04
C ILE A 184 -6.22 14.15 -1.44
N LYS A 185 -5.99 15.42 -1.74
CA LYS A 185 -5.37 15.84 -3.00
C LYS A 185 -3.95 15.28 -3.14
N ALA A 186 -3.13 15.40 -2.11
CA ALA A 186 -1.76 14.90 -2.12
C ALA A 186 -1.70 13.38 -2.33
N ILE A 187 -2.55 12.63 -1.62
CA ILE A 187 -2.65 11.17 -1.75
C ILE A 187 -3.19 10.77 -3.13
N SER A 188 -4.05 11.59 -3.74
CA SER A 188 -4.58 11.34 -5.09
C SER A 188 -3.64 11.74 -6.22
N ASN A 189 -2.39 12.09 -5.94
CA ASN A 189 -1.38 12.38 -6.96
C ASN A 189 -1.04 11.11 -7.75
N ILE A 190 -1.52 11.04 -8.99
CA ILE A 190 -1.28 9.91 -9.90
C ILE A 190 -0.04 10.21 -10.72
N SER A 191 0.94 9.32 -10.66
CA SER A 191 2.14 9.38 -11.49
C SER A 191 1.81 9.44 -12.99
N HIS A 192 2.59 10.19 -13.74
CA HIS A 192 2.49 10.19 -15.21
C HIS A 192 2.79 8.80 -15.81
N TYR A 193 3.58 7.98 -15.15
CA TYR A 193 3.78 6.58 -15.55
C TYR A 193 2.51 5.71 -15.40
N ARG A 194 1.55 6.18 -14.61
CA ARG A 194 0.23 5.54 -14.38
C ARG A 194 -0.90 6.25 -15.13
N GLY A 195 -0.56 7.16 -16.03
CA GLY A 195 -1.53 7.92 -16.83
C GLY A 195 -2.10 9.15 -16.12
N GLY A 196 -1.51 9.58 -15.03
CA GLY A 196 -1.83 10.84 -14.36
C GLY A 196 -1.01 12.01 -14.88
N ASP A 197 -1.22 13.16 -14.28
CA ASP A 197 -0.58 14.44 -14.67
C ASP A 197 0.57 14.82 -13.74
N MET A 198 0.78 14.07 -12.65
CA MET A 198 1.79 14.39 -11.66
C MET A 198 3.14 13.79 -12.03
N PHE A 199 4.20 14.52 -11.73
CA PHE A 199 5.56 14.05 -11.99
C PHE A 199 5.92 12.87 -11.08
N TYR A 200 5.51 12.94 -9.82
CA TYR A 200 5.64 11.87 -8.84
C TYR A 200 4.26 11.40 -8.38
N GLY A 201 4.08 10.09 -8.26
CA GLY A 201 2.91 9.50 -7.63
C GLY A 201 3.00 9.52 -6.11
N SER A 202 1.86 9.55 -5.46
CA SER A 202 1.78 9.41 -3.99
C SER A 202 2.19 8.02 -3.52
N CYS A 203 2.19 7.82 -2.19
CA CYS A 203 2.42 6.50 -1.58
C CYS A 203 1.41 5.41 -2.02
N GLU A 204 0.36 5.79 -2.74
CA GLU A 204 -0.63 4.88 -3.34
C GLU A 204 -0.58 4.83 -4.87
N TRP A 205 0.11 5.76 -5.53
CA TRP A 205 0.12 5.93 -6.97
C TRP A 205 1.51 6.02 -7.61
N ALA A 206 2.57 5.88 -6.82
CA ALA A 206 3.92 5.85 -7.35
C ALA A 206 4.10 4.63 -8.26
N ASP A 207 4.80 4.80 -9.38
CA ASP A 207 5.16 3.69 -10.24
C ASP A 207 6.53 3.13 -9.84
N LEU A 208 6.73 1.83 -10.03
CA LEU A 208 8.02 1.18 -9.77
C LEU A 208 9.18 1.90 -10.48
N ARG A 209 8.94 2.48 -11.66
CA ARG A 209 9.94 3.25 -12.42
C ARG A 209 10.45 4.47 -11.68
N GLU A 210 9.66 5.09 -10.83
CA GLU A 210 10.08 6.22 -10.00
C GLU A 210 11.16 5.82 -8.97
N HIS A 211 11.16 4.56 -8.57
CA HIS A 211 12.14 4.01 -7.63
C HIS A 211 13.41 3.46 -8.33
N ILE A 212 13.30 3.13 -9.60
CA ILE A 212 14.40 2.56 -10.41
C ILE A 212 15.12 3.64 -11.21
N ASP A 213 14.39 4.65 -11.69
CA ASP A 213 14.91 5.61 -12.68
C ASP A 213 15.84 6.62 -12.03
N LYS A 214 17.14 6.46 -12.32
CA LYS A 214 18.18 7.38 -11.88
C LYS A 214 18.20 8.69 -12.69
N ILE A 215 17.49 8.78 -13.81
CA ILE A 215 17.51 9.95 -14.71
C ILE A 215 16.58 11.05 -14.14
N TRP A 216 15.49 10.66 -13.56
CA TRP A 216 14.51 11.57 -12.98
C TRP A 216 14.62 11.60 -11.45
N GLY A 217 15.41 10.67 -10.91
CA GLY A 217 15.24 10.54 -9.60
C GLY A 217 16.38 10.58 -8.80
N ASN A 218 16.18 11.11 -8.24
CA ASN A 218 16.56 11.05 -6.91
C ASN A 218 15.61 10.18 -6.08
N GLY A 219 14.93 9.27 -6.70
CA GLY A 219 14.17 8.19 -6.08
C GLY A 219 15.08 7.13 -5.46
N THR A 220 16.27 7.52 -5.05
CA THR A 220 17.18 6.65 -4.34
C THR A 220 16.87 6.66 -2.87
N ILE A 221 16.16 5.68 -2.45
CA ILE A 221 16.23 5.18 -1.09
C ILE A 221 17.67 4.74 -0.85
N ARG A 222 18.33 5.22 0.18
CA ARG A 222 19.76 5.00 0.39
C ARG A 222 20.11 3.56 0.76
N PRO A 223 21.35 3.13 0.51
CA PRO A 223 21.82 1.82 0.90
C PRO A 223 21.73 1.60 2.41
N LYS A 224 21.56 0.34 2.75
CA LYS A 224 21.73 -0.19 4.09
C LYS A 224 23.11 0.26 4.65
N GLY A 225 23.10 1.03 5.69
CA GLY A 225 24.32 1.48 6.38
C GLY A 225 24.10 2.85 7.00
N GLU A 226 24.13 2.93 8.32
CA GLU A 226 24.06 4.15 9.10
C GLU A 226 22.81 5.02 8.84
N ASN A 227 21.64 4.56 9.31
CA ASN A 227 20.32 5.20 9.29
C ASN A 227 19.50 5.09 7.98
N GLY A 228 19.75 4.10 7.15
CA GLY A 228 18.96 3.89 5.90
C GLY A 228 17.59 3.27 6.17
N ILE A 229 16.54 3.86 5.60
CA ILE A 229 15.18 3.36 5.59
C ILE A 229 15.06 2.26 4.53
N TYR A 230 14.32 1.19 4.84
CA TYR A 230 13.98 0.15 3.88
C TYR A 230 12.47 0.18 3.59
N GLN A 231 12.07 0.27 2.33
CA GLN A 231 10.64 0.33 1.97
C GLN A 231 10.12 -1.01 1.44
N ILE A 232 8.90 -1.37 1.86
CA ILE A 232 8.15 -2.53 1.37
C ILE A 232 6.85 -2.02 0.76
N PHE A 233 6.56 -2.42 -0.48
CA PHE A 233 5.35 -2.00 -1.19
C PHE A 233 4.86 -3.03 -2.21
N GLY A 234 3.65 -2.81 -2.74
CA GLY A 234 2.97 -3.59 -3.77
C GLY A 234 2.72 -2.82 -5.04
N HIS A 235 1.45 -2.64 -5.41
CA HIS A 235 0.90 -1.78 -6.45
C HIS A 235 1.37 -2.08 -7.89
N THR A 236 2.66 -2.25 -8.12
CA THR A 236 3.18 -2.60 -9.44
C THR A 236 3.30 -4.10 -9.55
N GLN A 237 2.41 -4.70 -10.35
CA GLN A 237 2.42 -6.13 -10.55
C GLN A 237 3.71 -6.63 -11.17
N VAL A 238 4.35 -7.58 -10.52
CA VAL A 238 5.59 -8.21 -10.94
C VAL A 238 5.44 -9.73 -10.99
N ARG A 239 6.22 -10.41 -11.85
CA ARG A 239 6.17 -11.88 -11.93
C ARG A 239 6.83 -12.58 -10.74
N LYS A 240 7.80 -11.91 -10.14
CA LYS A 240 8.56 -12.35 -8.97
C LYS A 240 8.85 -11.11 -8.13
N PRO A 241 9.01 -11.23 -6.80
CA PRO A 241 9.35 -10.08 -5.98
C PRO A 241 10.65 -9.45 -6.47
N ILE A 242 10.68 -8.13 -6.50
CA ILE A 242 11.91 -7.39 -6.77
C ILE A 242 12.42 -6.92 -5.41
N ILE A 243 13.57 -7.43 -5.02
CA ILE A 243 14.20 -7.15 -3.73
C ILE A 243 15.55 -6.50 -4.01
N THR A 244 15.75 -5.32 -3.49
CA THR A 244 16.99 -4.56 -3.59
C THR A 244 17.61 -4.36 -2.20
N ASP A 245 18.70 -3.65 -2.12
CA ASP A 245 19.31 -3.22 -0.84
C ASP A 245 18.53 -2.09 -0.14
N LYS A 246 17.53 -1.51 -0.80
CA LYS A 246 16.83 -0.29 -0.38
C LYS A 246 15.33 -0.46 -0.24
N TRP A 247 14.75 -1.30 -1.07
CA TRP A 247 13.30 -1.52 -1.14
C TRP A 247 12.95 -2.87 -1.74
N ALA A 248 11.72 -3.31 -1.49
CA ALA A 248 11.14 -4.47 -2.13
C ALA A 248 9.73 -4.19 -2.65
N CYS A 249 9.49 -4.54 -3.93
CA CYS A 249 8.16 -4.59 -4.52
C CYS A 249 7.67 -6.05 -4.50
N LEU A 250 6.56 -6.29 -3.81
CA LEU A 250 6.07 -7.64 -3.51
C LEU A 250 4.79 -8.02 -4.24
N ASP A 251 4.23 -7.18 -5.13
CA ASP A 251 2.97 -7.49 -5.81
C ASP A 251 3.13 -8.61 -6.87
N CYS A 252 3.24 -9.83 -6.37
CA CYS A 252 3.26 -11.04 -7.19
C CYS A 252 2.29 -12.13 -6.69
N ARG A 253 1.28 -11.75 -5.90
CA ARG A 253 0.20 -12.62 -5.39
C ARG A 253 0.68 -13.73 -4.47
N LYS A 254 1.72 -13.46 -3.70
CA LYS A 254 2.31 -14.38 -2.72
C LYS A 254 2.47 -13.68 -1.38
N GLY A 255 2.52 -14.47 -0.31
CA GLY A 255 2.84 -13.97 1.03
C GLY A 255 4.35 -14.02 1.27
N PHE A 256 4.83 -13.08 2.07
CA PHE A 256 6.25 -12.96 2.40
C PHE A 256 6.43 -12.77 3.91
N ILE A 257 7.33 -13.53 4.50
CA ILE A 257 7.77 -13.29 5.87
C ILE A 257 8.99 -12.38 5.81
N ILE A 258 8.91 -11.28 6.55
CA ILE A 258 9.93 -10.24 6.64
C ILE A 258 10.45 -10.19 8.06
N ASP A 259 11.75 -10.31 8.23
CA ASP A 259 12.43 -10.06 9.49
C ASP A 259 12.82 -8.58 9.55
N THR A 260 12.21 -7.83 10.47
CA THR A 260 12.39 -6.37 10.53
C THR A 260 13.74 -5.93 11.08
N PHE A 261 14.55 -6.85 11.56
CA PHE A 261 15.89 -6.55 12.06
C PHE A 261 16.98 -6.85 11.02
N THR A 262 16.82 -7.98 10.31
CA THR A 262 17.81 -8.38 9.28
C THR A 262 17.47 -7.94 7.88
N HIS A 263 16.23 -7.45 7.65
CA HIS A 263 15.62 -7.16 6.36
C HIS A 263 15.54 -8.38 5.43
N GLU A 264 15.63 -9.58 6.01
CA GLU A 264 15.46 -10.81 5.23
C GLU A 264 13.99 -10.94 4.80
N ILE A 265 13.76 -11.18 3.51
CA ILE A 265 12.44 -11.37 2.90
C ILE A 265 12.39 -12.77 2.31
N LYS A 266 11.44 -13.58 2.77
CA LYS A 266 11.25 -14.97 2.31
C LYS A 266 9.81 -15.16 1.86
N GLU A 267 9.65 -15.72 0.65
CA GLU A 267 8.35 -16.27 0.24
C GLU A 267 7.97 -17.44 1.17
N CYS A 268 6.71 -17.51 1.58
CA CYS A 268 6.21 -18.51 2.52
C CYS A 268 5.04 -19.34 1.95
#